data_8bb124842f2841b173b55a80d5947dcd
#
_entry.id   8bb124842f2841b173b55a80d5947dcd
#
_cell.length_a   1.000
_cell.length_b   1.000
_cell.length_c   1.000
_cell.angle_alpha   90.00
_cell.angle_beta   90.00
_cell.angle_gamma   90.00
#
_symmetry.space_group_name_H-M   'P 1'
#
loop_
_entity.id
_entity.type
_entity.pdbx_description
1 polymer ?
#
loop_
_entity_poly.entity_id
_entity_poly.type
_entity_poly.pdbx_seq_one_letter_code
_entity_poly.pdbx_strand_id
1 'polypeptide(L)'
;MAGLVAVVLVLSGCSGIGNPEQTRACRALADQVPGIAGVTRATFTDAMVGGLPRCSGDVVVTQGLSTTERGRVVGAVYDVIRTRAVKEVDFSTSFALGGGTLTVASGFPTSEQATRVMEIADASHADPVEIAYARGSLLATLHAPLSSTVPAASLREGVALLRTQPPAGFVELDWYLGQDVIVAPTLGVDDASRLDLLASWFPKNPAVTSYTLRIQAGVQTWTLVTSQEVPDVVRGFGAAARAGTTVKVSASLPGKPPYLTLP
;
A
#
# COMPACT_ATOMS: atom_id res chain seq x y z
N MET A 1 -58.26 -25.58 -24.26
CA MET A 1 -56.90 -25.02 -24.37
C MET A 1 -56.58 -24.37 -23.01
N ALA A 2 -55.82 -25.06 -22.18
CA ALA A 2 -55.43 -24.56 -20.86
C ALA A 2 -54.04 -23.95 -20.99
N GLY A 3 -53.91 -22.62 -20.79
CA GLY A 3 -52.65 -21.91 -20.80
C GLY A 3 -51.91 -22.06 -19.46
N LEU A 4 -50.74 -22.65 -19.53
CA LEU A 4 -49.82 -22.81 -18.41
C LEU A 4 -49.09 -21.49 -18.21
N VAL A 5 -49.39 -20.76 -17.11
CA VAL A 5 -48.60 -19.60 -16.69
C VAL A 5 -47.42 -20.12 -15.90
N ALA A 6 -46.24 -20.09 -16.46
CA ALA A 6 -44.97 -20.36 -15.79
C ALA A 6 -44.62 -19.16 -14.90
N VAL A 7 -44.77 -19.29 -13.60
CA VAL A 7 -44.26 -18.34 -12.60
C VAL A 7 -42.74 -18.59 -12.48
N VAL A 8 -41.95 -17.75 -13.07
CA VAL A 8 -40.49 -17.72 -12.82
C VAL A 8 -40.26 -17.09 -11.45
N LEU A 9 -40.09 -17.93 -10.43
CA LEU A 9 -39.52 -17.52 -9.15
C LEU A 9 -38.04 -17.17 -9.37
N VAL A 10 -37.74 -15.91 -9.50
CA VAL A 10 -36.38 -15.39 -9.35
C VAL A 10 -36.04 -15.55 -7.87
N LEU A 11 -35.31 -16.61 -7.57
CA LEU A 11 -34.62 -16.75 -6.29
C LEU A 11 -33.55 -15.65 -6.23
N SER A 12 -33.95 -14.50 -5.70
CA SER A 12 -33.03 -13.46 -5.22
C SER A 12 -32.18 -14.13 -4.16
N GLY A 13 -30.90 -14.36 -4.51
CA GLY A 13 -29.93 -14.95 -3.59
C GLY A 13 -29.97 -14.26 -2.23
N CYS A 14 -29.79 -15.01 -1.18
CA CYS A 14 -29.65 -14.54 0.18
C CYS A 14 -28.58 -13.45 0.26
N SER A 15 -28.96 -12.19 0.04
CA SER A 15 -28.24 -11.06 0.53
C SER A 15 -28.34 -11.16 2.06
N GLY A 16 -27.22 -11.51 2.70
CA GLY A 16 -27.14 -11.57 4.14
C GLY A 16 -27.82 -10.33 4.72
N ILE A 17 -28.59 -10.50 5.77
CA ILE A 17 -29.34 -9.42 6.43
C ILE A 17 -28.28 -8.42 6.88
N GLY A 18 -27.99 -7.41 6.06
CA GLY A 18 -27.07 -6.32 6.39
C GLY A 18 -27.56 -5.62 7.65
N ASN A 19 -26.65 -5.18 8.50
CA ASN A 19 -27.01 -4.37 9.66
C ASN A 19 -27.80 -3.13 9.16
N PRO A 20 -29.08 -2.91 9.58
CA PRO A 20 -29.89 -1.79 9.10
C PRO A 20 -29.25 -0.42 9.34
N GLU A 21 -28.44 -0.28 10.40
CA GLU A 21 -27.69 0.94 10.70
C GLU A 21 -26.56 1.16 9.72
N GLN A 22 -25.85 0.10 9.31
CA GLN A 22 -24.85 0.12 8.27
C GLN A 22 -25.44 0.61 6.94
N THR A 23 -26.52 -0.02 6.48
CA THR A 23 -27.19 0.36 5.23
C THR A 23 -27.64 1.83 5.27
N ARG A 24 -28.18 2.28 6.43
CA ARG A 24 -28.57 3.67 6.62
C ARG A 24 -27.37 4.63 6.60
N ALA A 25 -26.27 4.27 7.25
CA ALA A 25 -25.04 5.06 7.24
C ALA A 25 -24.44 5.17 5.83
N CYS A 26 -24.30 4.06 5.10
CA CYS A 26 -23.83 4.05 3.72
C CYS A 26 -24.70 4.88 2.78
N ARG A 27 -26.01 4.79 2.90
CA ARG A 27 -26.94 5.61 2.10
C ARG A 27 -26.77 7.09 2.41
N ALA A 28 -26.66 7.47 3.68
CA ALA A 28 -26.44 8.86 4.07
C ALA A 28 -25.11 9.41 3.52
N LEU A 29 -24.06 8.60 3.41
CA LEU A 29 -22.81 8.98 2.77
C LEU A 29 -22.97 9.17 1.26
N ALA A 30 -23.68 8.26 0.59
CA ALA A 30 -24.00 8.38 -0.84
C ALA A 30 -24.76 9.67 -1.17
N ASP A 31 -25.59 10.15 -0.26
CA ASP A 31 -26.38 11.39 -0.43
C ASP A 31 -25.54 12.65 -0.12
N GLN A 32 -24.61 12.60 0.84
CA GLN A 32 -23.94 13.80 1.36
C GLN A 32 -22.58 14.06 0.70
N VAL A 33 -21.78 13.01 0.44
CA VAL A 33 -20.42 13.16 -0.09
C VAL A 33 -20.37 13.81 -1.47
N PRO A 34 -21.32 13.56 -2.41
CA PRO A 34 -21.34 14.28 -3.69
C PRO A 34 -21.49 15.79 -3.58
N GLY A 35 -22.00 16.31 -2.45
CA GLY A 35 -22.12 17.75 -2.18
C GLY A 35 -20.84 18.43 -1.69
N ILE A 36 -19.77 17.68 -1.43
CA ILE A 36 -18.49 18.23 -0.98
C ILE A 36 -17.79 18.92 -2.15
N ALA A 37 -17.34 20.15 -1.95
CA ALA A 37 -16.56 20.88 -2.96
C ALA A 37 -15.29 20.11 -3.34
N GLY A 38 -15.08 19.91 -4.63
CA GLY A 38 -13.95 19.12 -5.17
C GLY A 38 -14.26 17.62 -5.38
N VAL A 39 -15.45 17.15 -5.01
CA VAL A 39 -15.95 15.82 -5.38
C VAL A 39 -16.75 15.92 -6.68
N THR A 40 -16.36 15.16 -7.69
CA THR A 40 -17.08 15.07 -8.98
C THR A 40 -18.15 13.98 -8.94
N ARG A 41 -17.85 12.86 -8.28
CA ARG A 41 -18.77 11.73 -8.10
C ARG A 41 -18.39 10.96 -6.85
N ALA A 42 -19.38 10.42 -6.16
CA ALA A 42 -19.17 9.46 -5.09
C ALA A 42 -20.25 8.38 -5.13
N THR A 43 -19.85 7.16 -4.81
CA THR A 43 -20.74 6.01 -4.61
C THR A 43 -20.35 5.32 -3.32
N PHE A 44 -21.33 4.87 -2.56
CA PHE A 44 -21.12 4.09 -1.34
C PHE A 44 -21.99 2.85 -1.39
N THR A 45 -21.39 1.69 -1.07
CA THR A 45 -22.06 0.40 -1.06
C THR A 45 -21.83 -0.30 0.27
N ASP A 46 -22.87 -0.92 0.79
CA ASP A 46 -22.78 -1.77 1.97
C ASP A 46 -22.57 -3.23 1.57
N ALA A 47 -21.73 -3.91 2.33
CA ALA A 47 -21.40 -5.31 2.13
C ALA A 47 -21.06 -5.99 3.46
N MET A 48 -21.14 -7.31 3.48
CA MET A 48 -20.57 -8.12 4.56
C MET A 48 -19.24 -8.73 4.07
N VAL A 49 -18.16 -8.44 4.76
CA VAL A 49 -16.82 -8.94 4.42
C VAL A 49 -16.27 -9.71 5.63
N GLY A 50 -16.06 -11.01 5.47
CA GLY A 50 -15.56 -11.86 6.57
C GLY A 50 -16.49 -11.88 7.80
N GLY A 51 -17.81 -11.67 7.61
CA GLY A 51 -18.78 -11.59 8.70
C GLY A 51 -18.87 -10.22 9.38
N LEU A 52 -18.07 -9.24 8.95
CA LEU A 52 -18.12 -7.87 9.47
C LEU A 52 -18.85 -6.95 8.49
N PRO A 53 -19.71 -6.03 8.98
CA PRO A 53 -20.38 -5.04 8.17
C PRO A 53 -19.36 -4.00 7.69
N ARG A 54 -19.32 -3.75 6.37
CA ARG A 54 -18.43 -2.77 5.73
C ARG A 54 -19.22 -1.81 4.85
N CYS A 55 -18.88 -0.54 4.91
CA CYS A 55 -19.30 0.47 3.96
C CYS A 55 -18.10 0.87 3.10
N SER A 56 -18.17 0.58 1.81
CA SER A 56 -17.11 0.90 0.85
C SER A 56 -17.51 2.05 -0.04
N GLY A 57 -16.65 3.05 -0.19
CA GLY A 57 -16.86 4.22 -1.00
C GLY A 57 -15.87 4.33 -2.15
N ASP A 58 -16.35 4.77 -3.32
CA ASP A 58 -15.53 5.22 -4.44
C ASP A 58 -15.82 6.70 -4.68
N VAL A 59 -14.80 7.53 -4.55
CA VAL A 59 -14.89 8.99 -4.69
C VAL A 59 -13.99 9.45 -5.82
N VAL A 60 -14.54 10.14 -6.79
CA VAL A 60 -13.80 10.80 -7.87
C VAL A 60 -13.61 12.27 -7.49
N VAL A 61 -12.36 12.67 -7.35
CA VAL A 61 -11.96 14.04 -7.03
C VAL A 61 -11.78 14.84 -8.32
N THR A 62 -12.14 16.11 -8.29
CA THR A 62 -11.98 17.03 -9.43
C THR A 62 -10.52 17.06 -9.89
N GLN A 63 -10.31 16.94 -11.21
CA GLN A 63 -8.98 17.00 -11.79
C GLN A 63 -8.36 18.40 -11.68
N GLY A 64 -7.04 18.48 -11.63
CA GLY A 64 -6.29 19.73 -11.58
C GLY A 64 -6.21 20.40 -10.21
N LEU A 65 -6.76 19.78 -9.17
CA LEU A 65 -6.57 20.27 -7.80
C LEU A 65 -5.12 20.06 -7.35
N SER A 66 -4.59 21.04 -6.62
CA SER A 66 -3.31 20.91 -5.92
C SER A 66 -3.34 19.80 -4.86
N THR A 67 -2.18 19.32 -4.43
CA THR A 67 -2.06 18.31 -3.37
C THR A 67 -2.78 18.72 -2.09
N THR A 68 -2.64 20.00 -1.70
CA THR A 68 -3.34 20.56 -0.53
C THR A 68 -4.88 20.56 -0.70
N GLU A 69 -5.38 20.89 -1.88
CA GLU A 69 -6.82 20.86 -2.15
C GLU A 69 -7.36 19.43 -2.16
N ARG A 70 -6.62 18.48 -2.77
CA ARG A 70 -6.95 17.05 -2.71
C ARG A 70 -7.01 16.55 -1.25
N GLY A 71 -6.03 16.93 -0.42
CA GLY A 71 -6.01 16.59 1.01
C GLY A 71 -7.21 17.15 1.77
N ARG A 72 -7.64 18.37 1.46
CA ARG A 72 -8.88 18.93 2.04
C ARG A 72 -10.12 18.16 1.64
N VAL A 73 -10.22 17.73 0.37
CA VAL A 73 -11.35 16.92 -0.10
C VAL A 73 -11.39 15.59 0.66
N VAL A 74 -10.27 14.88 0.76
CA VAL A 74 -10.17 13.62 1.52
C VAL A 74 -10.59 13.84 2.98
N GLY A 75 -10.04 14.86 3.63
CA GLY A 75 -10.39 15.18 5.03
C GLY A 75 -11.87 15.51 5.19
N ALA A 76 -12.46 16.33 4.30
CA ALA A 76 -13.87 16.67 4.34
C ALA A 76 -14.79 15.44 4.17
N VAL A 77 -14.43 14.50 3.29
CA VAL A 77 -15.13 13.22 3.16
C VAL A 77 -15.05 12.43 4.48
N TYR A 78 -13.88 12.37 5.11
CA TYR A 78 -13.71 11.66 6.38
C TYR A 78 -14.38 12.38 7.56
N ASP A 79 -14.53 13.69 7.53
CA ASP A 79 -15.36 14.42 8.52
C ASP A 79 -16.82 14.00 8.41
N VAL A 80 -17.38 13.86 7.20
CA VAL A 80 -18.73 13.34 7.00
C VAL A 80 -18.82 11.88 7.44
N ILE A 81 -17.88 11.02 7.06
CA ILE A 81 -17.85 9.61 7.49
C ILE A 81 -17.83 9.52 9.02
N ARG A 82 -16.98 10.31 9.69
CA ARG A 82 -16.86 10.32 11.15
C ARG A 82 -18.17 10.69 11.85
N THR A 83 -18.94 11.63 11.30
CA THR A 83 -20.26 12.01 11.85
C THR A 83 -21.32 10.92 11.66
N ARG A 84 -21.10 9.98 10.73
CA ARG A 84 -22.01 8.87 10.40
C ARG A 84 -21.47 7.51 10.85
N ALA A 85 -20.24 7.49 11.39
CA ALA A 85 -19.61 6.26 11.85
C ALA A 85 -20.48 5.54 12.87
N VAL A 86 -20.81 4.28 12.58
CA VAL A 86 -21.57 3.39 13.45
C VAL A 86 -20.55 2.44 14.06
N LYS A 87 -20.70 2.16 15.36
CA LYS A 87 -19.89 1.16 16.03
C LYS A 87 -19.99 -0.18 15.29
N GLU A 88 -18.86 -0.85 15.10
CA GLU A 88 -18.77 -2.15 14.43
C GLU A 88 -18.95 -2.13 12.91
N VAL A 89 -19.08 -0.98 12.27
CA VAL A 89 -19.03 -0.84 10.81
C VAL A 89 -17.66 -0.38 10.38
N ASP A 90 -17.02 -1.15 9.51
CA ASP A 90 -15.77 -0.78 8.89
C ASP A 90 -16.02 0.12 7.67
N PHE A 91 -15.25 1.21 7.55
CA PHE A 91 -15.36 2.16 6.44
C PHE A 91 -14.07 2.13 5.64
N SER A 92 -14.20 1.87 4.34
CA SER A 92 -13.11 1.93 3.38
C SER A 92 -13.49 2.85 2.23
N THR A 93 -12.59 3.73 1.80
CA THR A 93 -12.89 4.66 0.72
C THR A 93 -11.69 4.76 -0.23
N SER A 94 -11.95 4.57 -1.52
CA SER A 94 -11.00 4.77 -2.61
C SER A 94 -11.25 6.12 -3.28
N PHE A 95 -10.18 6.91 -3.49
CA PHE A 95 -10.20 8.22 -4.11
C PHE A 95 -9.43 8.17 -5.42
N ALA A 96 -10.11 8.45 -6.54
CA ALA A 96 -9.45 8.74 -7.82
C ALA A 96 -9.07 10.23 -7.85
N LEU A 97 -7.78 10.53 -7.79
CA LEU A 97 -7.23 11.89 -7.56
C LEU A 97 -6.79 12.62 -8.83
N GLY A 98 -7.07 12.07 -10.01
CA GLY A 98 -6.68 12.66 -11.30
C GLY A 98 -5.19 12.49 -11.68
N GLY A 99 -4.38 11.97 -10.78
CA GLY A 99 -2.95 11.65 -11.01
C GLY A 99 -2.52 10.41 -10.24
N GLY A 100 -3.47 9.72 -9.62
CA GLY A 100 -3.22 8.52 -8.84
C GLY A 100 -4.43 8.13 -8.00
N THR A 101 -4.27 7.07 -7.22
CA THR A 101 -5.31 6.50 -6.36
C THR A 101 -4.86 6.53 -4.90
N LEU A 102 -5.71 7.08 -4.04
CA LEU A 102 -5.57 6.96 -2.60
C LEU A 102 -6.68 6.07 -2.06
N THR A 103 -6.34 4.99 -1.40
CA THR A 103 -7.30 4.15 -0.66
C THR A 103 -7.10 4.34 0.84
N VAL A 104 -8.16 4.68 1.56
CA VAL A 104 -8.17 4.63 3.02
C VAL A 104 -8.91 3.36 3.42
N ALA A 105 -8.16 2.32 3.73
CA ALA A 105 -8.70 1.00 4.05
C ALA A 105 -9.33 0.96 5.45
N SER A 106 -8.81 1.78 6.38
CA SER A 106 -9.36 1.94 7.73
C SER A 106 -8.79 3.20 8.39
N GLY A 107 -9.45 3.66 9.47
CA GLY A 107 -9.08 4.87 10.18
C GLY A 107 -9.72 6.13 9.59
N PHE A 108 -9.39 7.27 10.18
CA PHE A 108 -10.01 8.57 9.85
C PHE A 108 -8.90 9.62 9.73
N PRO A 109 -8.18 9.70 8.60
CA PRO A 109 -7.15 10.71 8.42
C PRO A 109 -7.75 12.11 8.42
N THR A 110 -7.02 13.08 8.98
CA THR A 110 -7.35 14.50 8.85
C THR A 110 -6.92 15.03 7.49
N SER A 111 -7.40 16.23 7.11
CA SER A 111 -6.95 16.89 5.87
C SER A 111 -5.43 17.07 5.85
N GLU A 112 -4.81 17.43 6.98
CA GLU A 112 -3.37 17.62 7.07
C GLU A 112 -2.64 16.28 6.85
N GLN A 113 -3.08 15.22 7.52
CA GLN A 113 -2.50 13.87 7.38
C GLN A 113 -2.59 13.37 5.94
N ALA A 114 -3.76 13.48 5.31
CA ALA A 114 -3.96 13.11 3.91
C ALA A 114 -3.07 13.95 2.97
N THR A 115 -2.97 15.26 3.20
CA THR A 115 -2.09 16.15 2.41
C THR A 115 -0.64 15.71 2.51
N ARG A 116 -0.13 15.45 3.72
CA ARG A 116 1.27 15.06 3.93
C ARG A 116 1.63 13.74 3.26
N VAL A 117 0.76 12.73 3.34
CA VAL A 117 0.98 11.46 2.64
C VAL A 117 0.99 11.66 1.12
N MET A 118 0.08 12.47 0.59
CA MET A 118 0.05 12.77 -0.84
C MET A 118 1.25 13.61 -1.31
N GLU A 119 1.78 14.53 -0.49
CA GLU A 119 3.03 15.24 -0.79
C GLU A 119 4.21 14.27 -0.95
N ILE A 120 4.31 13.26 -0.07
CA ILE A 120 5.32 12.21 -0.16
C ILE A 120 5.09 11.37 -1.42
N ALA A 121 3.85 10.99 -1.71
CA ALA A 121 3.49 10.21 -2.88
C ALA A 121 3.81 10.96 -4.19
N ASP A 122 3.44 12.22 -4.28
CA ASP A 122 3.74 13.07 -5.45
C ASP A 122 5.25 13.20 -5.66
N ALA A 123 6.02 13.44 -4.59
CA ALA A 123 7.48 13.58 -4.64
C ALA A 123 8.20 12.28 -5.05
N SER A 124 7.62 11.13 -4.72
CA SER A 124 8.16 9.79 -5.03
C SER A 124 7.50 9.12 -6.24
N HIS A 125 6.53 9.79 -6.88
CA HIS A 125 5.69 9.21 -7.94
C HIS A 125 4.97 7.93 -7.51
N ALA A 126 4.64 7.83 -6.22
CA ALA A 126 3.99 6.64 -5.68
C ALA A 126 2.51 6.59 -6.06
N ASP A 127 2.10 5.48 -6.65
CA ASP A 127 0.71 5.15 -7.00
C ASP A 127 0.55 3.63 -7.15
N PRO A 128 -0.41 3.00 -6.51
CA PRO A 128 -1.38 3.55 -5.55
C PRO A 128 -0.78 3.87 -4.17
N VAL A 129 -1.55 4.62 -3.39
CA VAL A 129 -1.29 4.90 -1.98
C VAL A 129 -2.41 4.33 -1.13
N GLU A 130 -2.07 3.69 -0.01
CA GLU A 130 -3.05 3.18 0.94
C GLU A 130 -2.80 3.76 2.34
N ILE A 131 -3.85 4.16 3.03
CA ILE A 131 -3.82 4.53 4.46
C ILE A 131 -4.65 3.50 5.22
N ALA A 132 -4.09 2.95 6.29
CA ALA A 132 -4.77 2.02 7.18
C ALA A 132 -4.52 2.39 8.65
N TYR A 133 -5.41 1.92 9.53
CA TYR A 133 -5.22 2.03 10.96
C TYR A 133 -4.59 0.73 11.48
N ALA A 134 -3.39 0.84 12.03
CA ALA A 134 -2.65 -0.29 12.57
C ALA A 134 -1.97 0.08 13.89
N ARG A 135 -1.95 -0.82 14.85
CA ARG A 135 -1.24 -0.66 16.13
C ARG A 135 -1.57 0.62 16.90
N GLY A 136 -2.82 1.09 16.78
CA GLY A 136 -3.26 2.30 17.50
C GLY A 136 -2.95 3.62 16.76
N SER A 137 -2.45 3.58 15.53
CA SER A 137 -2.15 4.78 14.75
C SER A 137 -2.32 4.54 13.25
N LEU A 138 -2.10 5.55 12.42
CA LEU A 138 -2.16 5.43 10.97
C LEU A 138 -0.85 4.85 10.42
N LEU A 139 -0.98 4.06 9.36
CA LEU A 139 0.06 3.53 8.51
C LEU A 139 -0.20 4.00 7.09
N ALA A 140 0.81 4.39 6.35
CA ALA A 140 0.70 4.61 4.90
C ALA A 140 1.56 3.60 4.14
N THR A 141 0.97 3.00 3.12
CA THR A 141 1.64 2.11 2.15
C THR A 141 1.74 2.85 0.83
N LEU A 142 2.96 2.97 0.29
CA LEU A 142 3.26 3.71 -0.92
C LEU A 142 3.90 2.80 -1.96
N HIS A 143 3.33 2.76 -3.16
CA HIS A 143 3.88 2.02 -4.29
C HIS A 143 4.65 2.97 -5.19
N ALA A 144 5.96 3.04 -5.03
CA ALA A 144 6.82 3.91 -5.81
C ALA A 144 7.57 3.12 -6.90
N PRO A 145 7.57 3.58 -8.16
CA PRO A 145 8.39 2.99 -9.19
C PRO A 145 9.87 3.26 -8.90
N LEU A 146 10.73 2.31 -9.27
CA LEU A 146 12.17 2.57 -9.34
C LEU A 146 12.54 2.96 -10.77
N SER A 147 13.38 3.97 -10.92
CA SER A 147 13.81 4.47 -12.24
C SER A 147 14.83 3.56 -12.92
N SER A 148 15.47 2.68 -12.15
CA SER A 148 16.55 1.80 -12.62
C SER A 148 16.32 0.35 -12.24
N THR A 149 16.57 -0.56 -13.18
CA THR A 149 16.62 -2.01 -12.95
C THR A 149 18.03 -2.51 -12.62
N VAL A 150 19.05 -1.64 -12.67
CA VAL A 150 20.41 -2.00 -12.29
C VAL A 150 20.50 -2.11 -10.77
N PRO A 151 20.89 -3.28 -10.20
CA PRO A 151 20.79 -3.55 -8.77
C PRO A 151 21.39 -2.47 -7.86
N ALA A 152 22.55 -1.94 -8.21
CA ALA A 152 23.22 -0.90 -7.42
C ALA A 152 22.46 0.43 -7.43
N ALA A 153 21.89 0.81 -8.56
CA ALA A 153 21.16 2.08 -8.71
C ALA A 153 19.78 1.98 -8.06
N SER A 154 19.06 0.89 -8.32
CA SER A 154 17.73 0.64 -7.72
C SER A 154 17.80 0.56 -6.19
N LEU A 155 18.84 -0.07 -5.63
CA LEU A 155 19.01 -0.13 -4.17
C LEU A 155 19.27 1.26 -3.58
N ARG A 156 20.11 2.10 -4.19
CA ARG A 156 20.35 3.47 -3.70
C ARG A 156 19.11 4.34 -3.76
N GLU A 157 18.34 4.24 -4.86
CA GLU A 157 17.07 4.93 -5.02
C GLU A 157 16.08 4.47 -3.94
N GLY A 158 15.92 3.15 -3.76
CA GLY A 158 15.10 2.56 -2.71
C GLY A 158 15.49 3.02 -1.31
N VAL A 159 16.79 3.05 -0.99
CA VAL A 159 17.30 3.54 0.30
C VAL A 159 16.95 5.02 0.53
N ALA A 160 17.00 5.85 -0.50
CA ALA A 160 16.60 7.26 -0.39
C ALA A 160 15.11 7.39 0.00
N LEU A 161 14.24 6.61 -0.61
CA LEU A 161 12.81 6.56 -0.28
C LEU A 161 12.57 6.03 1.15
N LEU A 162 13.27 4.96 1.52
CA LEU A 162 13.16 4.34 2.85
C LEU A 162 13.63 5.24 4.00
N ARG A 163 14.38 6.30 3.72
CA ARG A 163 14.77 7.34 4.70
C ARG A 163 13.68 8.38 4.95
N THR A 164 12.61 8.39 4.16
CA THR A 164 11.51 9.34 4.32
C THR A 164 10.81 9.09 5.65
N GLN A 165 10.72 10.11 6.49
CA GLN A 165 10.07 10.00 7.78
C GLN A 165 8.54 9.98 7.64
N PRO A 166 7.84 9.18 8.44
CA PRO A 166 6.38 9.21 8.46
C PRO A 166 5.86 10.57 8.90
N PRO A 167 4.74 11.06 8.30
CA PRO A 167 4.13 12.31 8.73
C PRO A 167 3.57 12.20 10.15
N ALA A 168 3.31 13.33 10.78
CA ALA A 168 2.70 13.37 12.11
C ALA A 168 1.37 12.60 12.14
N GLY A 169 1.23 11.73 13.14
CA GLY A 169 0.06 10.85 13.29
C GLY A 169 0.15 9.50 12.56
N PHE A 170 1.25 9.26 11.84
CA PHE A 170 1.57 7.94 11.27
C PHE A 170 2.68 7.27 12.07
N VAL A 171 2.59 5.96 12.26
CA VAL A 171 3.63 5.17 12.94
C VAL A 171 4.72 4.76 11.97
N GLU A 172 4.37 4.48 10.71
CA GLU A 172 5.32 3.99 9.71
C GLU A 172 4.85 4.30 8.29
N LEU A 173 5.81 4.28 7.36
CA LEU A 173 5.59 4.24 5.93
C LEU A 173 6.07 2.89 5.42
N ASP A 174 5.18 2.12 4.80
CA ASP A 174 5.54 0.92 4.07
C ASP A 174 5.76 1.25 2.60
N TRP A 175 6.91 0.86 2.07
CA TRP A 175 7.26 1.11 0.68
C TRP A 175 7.23 -0.16 -0.14
N TYR A 176 6.52 -0.11 -1.26
CA TYR A 176 6.60 -1.08 -2.33
C TYR A 176 7.33 -0.44 -3.51
N LEU A 177 8.53 -0.93 -3.83
CA LEU A 177 9.44 -0.30 -4.79
C LEU A 177 9.55 -1.15 -6.04
N GLY A 178 9.01 -0.66 -7.14
CA GLY A 178 9.02 -1.37 -8.41
C GLY A 178 8.24 -2.69 -8.37
N GLN A 179 8.73 -3.72 -9.06
CA GLN A 179 8.18 -5.08 -8.99
C GLN A 179 8.71 -5.86 -7.78
N ASP A 180 9.77 -5.40 -7.17
CA ASP A 180 10.44 -6.02 -6.04
C ASP A 180 9.92 -5.40 -4.76
N VAL A 181 9.06 -6.11 -4.08
CA VAL A 181 8.37 -5.65 -2.88
C VAL A 181 9.37 -5.41 -1.76
N ILE A 182 9.56 -4.17 -1.35
CA ILE A 182 10.22 -3.85 -0.09
C ILE A 182 9.15 -3.36 0.88
N VAL A 183 8.73 -4.20 1.78
CA VAL A 183 7.96 -3.78 2.95
C VAL A 183 8.96 -3.37 4.00
N ALA A 184 9.09 -2.09 4.25
CA ALA A 184 9.98 -1.61 5.29
C ALA A 184 9.28 -0.53 6.09
N PRO A 185 9.25 -0.64 7.42
CA PRO A 185 9.13 0.53 8.27
C PRO A 185 10.30 1.47 7.97
N THR A 186 10.17 2.74 8.31
CA THR A 186 11.23 3.73 8.11
C THR A 186 12.58 3.19 8.60
N LEU A 187 13.58 3.16 7.71
CA LEU A 187 14.90 2.65 8.06
C LEU A 187 15.60 3.57 9.04
N GLY A 188 16.23 2.98 10.06
CA GLY A 188 17.21 3.67 10.88
C GLY A 188 18.42 4.13 10.05
N VAL A 189 19.14 5.15 10.52
CA VAL A 189 20.32 5.69 9.82
C VAL A 189 21.38 4.62 9.58
N ASP A 190 21.59 3.72 10.56
CA ASP A 190 22.57 2.63 10.45
C ASP A 190 22.21 1.61 9.40
N ASP A 191 20.92 1.22 9.32
CA ASP A 191 20.43 0.28 8.32
C ASP A 191 20.54 0.87 6.91
N ALA A 192 20.17 2.15 6.73
CA ALA A 192 20.30 2.85 5.46
C ALA A 192 21.77 2.90 4.99
N SER A 193 22.71 3.18 5.89
CA SER A 193 24.14 3.22 5.58
C SER A 193 24.68 1.84 5.14
N ARG A 194 24.18 0.77 5.77
CA ARG A 194 24.53 -0.61 5.38
C ARG A 194 24.00 -0.95 3.98
N LEU A 195 22.76 -0.59 3.67
CA LEU A 195 22.20 -0.80 2.34
C LEU A 195 22.97 -0.04 1.27
N ASP A 196 23.44 1.18 1.55
CA ASP A 196 24.31 1.95 0.66
C ASP A 196 25.65 1.22 0.42
N LEU A 197 26.22 0.60 1.45
CA LEU A 197 27.42 -0.24 1.30
C LEU A 197 27.16 -1.47 0.42
N LEU A 198 26.02 -2.14 0.62
CA LEU A 198 25.60 -3.26 -0.22
C LEU A 198 25.37 -2.84 -1.68
N ALA A 199 24.87 -1.63 -1.93
CA ALA A 199 24.75 -1.10 -3.29
C ALA A 199 26.09 -1.04 -4.02
N SER A 200 27.20 -0.81 -3.29
CA SER A 200 28.54 -0.81 -3.85
C SER A 200 29.10 -2.22 -4.12
N TRP A 201 28.47 -3.25 -3.60
CA TRP A 201 28.85 -4.65 -3.80
C TRP A 201 28.43 -5.19 -5.18
N PHE A 202 27.23 -4.80 -5.67
CA PHE A 202 26.68 -5.29 -6.94
C PHE A 202 27.58 -5.09 -8.15
N PRO A 203 28.20 -3.91 -8.40
CA PRO A 203 29.07 -3.72 -9.56
C PRO A 203 30.28 -4.65 -9.59
N LYS A 204 30.72 -5.15 -8.42
CA LYS A 204 31.84 -6.09 -8.30
C LYS A 204 31.41 -7.53 -8.56
N ASN A 205 30.10 -7.78 -8.64
CA ASN A 205 29.51 -9.10 -8.78
C ASN A 205 28.44 -9.13 -9.88
N PRO A 206 28.83 -8.95 -11.15
CA PRO A 206 27.91 -8.77 -12.27
C PRO A 206 27.05 -10.01 -12.58
N ALA A 207 27.37 -11.15 -11.97
CA ALA A 207 26.51 -12.33 -12.06
C ALA A 207 25.16 -12.14 -11.36
N VAL A 208 25.03 -11.20 -10.42
CA VAL A 208 23.75 -10.84 -9.81
C VAL A 208 23.06 -9.82 -10.71
N THR A 209 21.95 -10.24 -11.31
CA THR A 209 21.20 -9.45 -12.31
C THR A 209 20.04 -8.66 -11.72
N SER A 210 19.43 -9.18 -10.63
CA SER A 210 18.38 -8.48 -9.88
C SER A 210 18.32 -9.00 -8.44
N TYR A 211 17.53 -8.33 -7.61
CA TYR A 211 17.30 -8.74 -6.23
C TYR A 211 15.88 -8.37 -5.80
N THR A 212 15.39 -9.04 -4.77
CA THR A 212 14.25 -8.62 -3.95
C THR A 212 14.73 -8.46 -2.52
N LEU A 213 14.41 -7.34 -1.91
CA LEU A 213 14.64 -7.09 -0.49
C LEU A 213 13.30 -6.93 0.21
N ARG A 214 13.09 -7.72 1.25
CA ARG A 214 11.97 -7.55 2.18
C ARG A 214 12.53 -7.26 3.57
N ILE A 215 12.10 -6.14 4.18
CA ILE A 215 12.42 -5.80 5.57
C ILE A 215 11.13 -5.91 6.37
N GLN A 216 11.12 -6.78 7.37
CA GLN A 216 9.96 -6.99 8.22
C GLN A 216 10.39 -7.33 9.64
N ALA A 217 9.89 -6.60 10.63
CA ALA A 217 10.19 -6.84 12.05
C ALA A 217 11.70 -6.95 12.36
N GLY A 218 12.53 -6.11 11.73
CA GLY A 218 13.98 -6.10 11.92
C GLY A 218 14.74 -7.23 11.23
N VAL A 219 14.06 -8.05 10.41
CA VAL A 219 14.68 -9.09 9.60
C VAL A 219 14.74 -8.66 8.16
N GLN A 220 15.91 -8.69 7.55
CA GLN A 220 16.10 -8.50 6.11
C GLN A 220 16.07 -9.86 5.39
N THR A 221 15.22 -10.00 4.41
CA THR A 221 15.16 -11.18 3.53
C THR A 221 15.53 -10.75 2.12
N TRP A 222 16.63 -11.29 1.63
CA TRP A 222 17.15 -11.04 0.29
C TRP A 222 16.92 -12.24 -0.61
N THR A 223 16.38 -12.00 -1.80
CA THR A 223 16.37 -12.98 -2.88
C THR A 223 17.17 -12.42 -4.03
N LEU A 224 18.29 -13.05 -4.36
CA LEU A 224 19.16 -12.66 -5.48
C LEU A 224 18.80 -13.49 -6.70
N VAL A 225 18.69 -12.85 -7.86
CA VAL A 225 18.61 -13.52 -9.15
C VAL A 225 19.97 -13.42 -9.82
N THR A 226 20.53 -14.56 -10.22
CA THR A 226 21.88 -14.64 -10.79
C THR A 226 21.84 -15.24 -12.20
N SER A 227 22.74 -14.79 -13.09
CA SER A 227 22.83 -15.31 -14.46
C SER A 227 23.36 -16.75 -14.53
N GLN A 228 24.06 -17.19 -13.48
CA GLN A 228 24.60 -18.54 -13.30
C GLN A 228 24.70 -18.86 -11.81
N GLU A 229 24.91 -20.13 -11.45
CA GLU A 229 25.13 -20.49 -10.06
C GLU A 229 26.49 -19.99 -9.58
N VAL A 230 26.47 -19.13 -8.55
CA VAL A 230 27.67 -18.48 -7.96
C VAL A 230 27.62 -18.55 -6.42
N PRO A 231 27.66 -19.75 -5.82
CA PRO A 231 27.45 -19.92 -4.38
C PRO A 231 28.38 -19.07 -3.51
N ASP A 232 29.65 -18.89 -3.91
CA ASP A 232 30.61 -18.11 -3.14
C ASP A 232 30.31 -16.62 -3.17
N VAL A 233 29.83 -16.11 -4.30
CA VAL A 233 29.34 -14.73 -4.43
C VAL A 233 28.15 -14.51 -3.49
N VAL A 234 27.19 -15.45 -3.45
CA VAL A 234 26.01 -15.37 -2.57
C VAL A 234 26.40 -15.46 -1.10
N ARG A 235 27.36 -16.32 -0.74
CA ARG A 235 27.89 -16.39 0.64
C ARG A 235 28.59 -15.09 1.04
N GLY A 236 29.38 -14.50 0.13
CA GLY A 236 30.02 -13.21 0.32
C GLY A 236 29.00 -12.08 0.54
N PHE A 237 27.91 -12.07 -0.24
CA PHE A 237 26.80 -11.15 -0.03
C PHE A 237 26.17 -11.34 1.35
N GLY A 238 25.82 -12.58 1.71
CA GLY A 238 25.23 -12.90 3.01
C GLY A 238 26.11 -12.46 4.18
N ALA A 239 27.43 -12.62 4.08
CA ALA A 239 28.37 -12.14 5.09
C ALA A 239 28.39 -10.60 5.20
N ALA A 240 28.39 -9.90 4.06
CA ALA A 240 28.34 -8.43 4.03
C ALA A 240 27.00 -7.86 4.57
N ALA A 241 25.89 -8.52 4.23
CA ALA A 241 24.56 -8.08 4.64
C ALA A 241 24.31 -8.28 6.15
N ARG A 242 24.91 -9.33 6.77
CA ARG A 242 24.69 -9.69 8.19
C ARG A 242 25.34 -8.78 9.22
N ALA A 243 26.16 -7.84 8.83
CA ALA A 243 26.88 -6.98 9.77
C ALA A 243 25.91 -6.24 10.71
N GLY A 244 25.55 -6.89 11.85
CA GLY A 244 24.70 -6.34 12.92
C GLY A 244 23.16 -6.42 12.69
N THR A 245 22.69 -7.26 11.77
CA THR A 245 21.26 -7.44 11.46
C THR A 245 20.96 -8.91 11.19
N THR A 246 19.76 -9.38 11.51
CA THR A 246 19.29 -10.70 11.11
C THR A 246 18.96 -10.68 9.61
N VAL A 247 19.70 -11.49 8.84
CA VAL A 247 19.56 -11.51 7.38
C VAL A 247 19.36 -12.93 6.90
N LYS A 248 18.35 -13.13 6.06
CA LYS A 248 18.16 -14.36 5.27
C LYS A 248 18.48 -14.06 3.83
N VAL A 249 19.24 -14.94 3.17
CA VAL A 249 19.61 -14.78 1.76
C VAL A 249 19.25 -16.04 1.00
N SER A 250 18.57 -15.90 -0.12
CA SER A 250 18.38 -16.97 -1.10
C SER A 250 18.87 -16.50 -2.48
N ALA A 251 19.26 -17.45 -3.32
CA ALA A 251 19.66 -17.15 -4.69
C ALA A 251 19.08 -18.17 -5.66
N SER A 252 18.59 -17.69 -6.80
CA SER A 252 17.98 -18.48 -7.87
C SER A 252 18.47 -18.04 -9.24
N LEU A 253 18.36 -18.94 -10.22
CA LEU A 253 18.40 -18.57 -11.63
C LEU A 253 17.01 -18.04 -12.06
N PRO A 254 16.93 -17.25 -13.15
CA PRO A 254 15.65 -16.76 -13.64
C PRO A 254 14.62 -17.89 -13.84
N GLY A 255 13.46 -17.76 -13.19
CA GLY A 255 12.38 -18.74 -13.27
C GLY A 255 12.67 -20.12 -12.65
N LYS A 256 13.72 -20.28 -11.86
CA LYS A 256 14.10 -21.52 -11.16
C LYS A 256 13.92 -21.40 -9.65
N PRO A 257 13.71 -22.53 -8.94
CA PRO A 257 13.76 -22.52 -7.49
C PRO A 257 15.16 -22.10 -6.98
N PRO A 258 15.28 -21.66 -5.72
CA PRO A 258 16.57 -21.31 -5.14
C PRO A 258 17.56 -22.47 -5.17
N TYR A 259 18.78 -22.24 -5.67
CA TYR A 259 19.89 -23.19 -5.60
C TYR A 259 20.72 -23.04 -4.31
N LEU A 260 20.56 -21.94 -3.61
CA LEU A 260 21.19 -21.67 -2.32
C LEU A 260 20.27 -20.88 -1.42
N THR A 261 20.19 -21.27 -0.15
CA THR A 261 19.52 -20.51 0.91
C THR A 261 20.45 -20.46 2.12
N LEU A 262 20.67 -19.26 2.64
CA LEU A 262 21.46 -18.99 3.84
C LEU A 262 20.51 -18.48 4.93
N PRO A 263 20.65 -18.97 6.18
CA PRO A 263 19.84 -18.56 7.32
C PRO A 263 20.09 -17.10 7.70
#